data_f9f4beac0f551e5044b3dc877500bf6c
#
_entry.id   f9f4beac0f551e5044b3dc877500bf6c
#
_cell.length_a   1.000
_cell.length_b   1.000
_cell.length_c   1.000
_cell.angle_alpha   90.00
_cell.angle_beta   90.00
_cell.angle_gamma   90.00
#
_symmetry.space_group_name_H-M   'P 1'
#
loop_
_entity.id
_entity.type
_entity.pdbx_description
1 polymer ?
#
loop_
_entity_poly.entity_id
_entity_poly.type
_entity_poly.pdbx_seq_one_letter_code
_entity_poly.pdbx_strand_id
1 'polypeptide(L)'
;MKIRSVQANNHRKAFEVKTYKEDYLFPYASTDLVPGRANPVVNVYVDKELGNEAFTYVLKSGDENSVHIDSVLEYNKDPDYMRELLVYLMSVEAKKAVREAGISQREIIRRLGTSASQLSRLLDEKNTKTSVDQFLRLFHVLDFEVKFTVSKKETHTSNRQSRRSDKRSAGSLQVA
;
A
#
# COMPACT_ATOMS: atom_id res chain seq x y z
N MET A 1 6.26 -3.07 10.37
CA MET A 1 7.55 -2.25 10.26
C MET A 1 7.44 -1.07 11.21
N LYS A 2 8.56 -0.62 11.84
CA LYS A 2 8.53 0.48 12.82
C LYS A 2 9.04 1.78 12.23
N ILE A 3 8.35 2.87 12.55
CA ILE A 3 8.72 4.24 12.20
C ILE A 3 9.77 4.73 13.22
N ARG A 4 10.86 5.31 12.73
CA ARG A 4 11.91 5.92 13.54
C ARG A 4 11.62 7.38 13.84
N SER A 5 11.19 8.12 12.82
CA SER A 5 10.79 9.52 12.91
C SER A 5 9.85 9.90 11.78
N VAL A 6 9.09 10.96 11.99
CA VAL A 6 8.19 11.54 11.01
C VAL A 6 8.31 13.06 11.06
N GLN A 7 8.20 13.71 9.90
CA GLN A 7 8.17 15.16 9.77
C GLN A 7 7.10 15.57 8.77
N ALA A 8 6.40 16.66 9.06
CA ALA A 8 5.43 17.26 8.16
C ALA A 8 6.12 18.29 7.26
N ASN A 9 6.06 18.11 5.96
CA ASN A 9 6.57 19.06 4.99
C ASN A 9 5.40 19.78 4.31
N ASN A 10 4.96 20.90 4.89
CA ASN A 10 3.82 21.68 4.39
C ASN A 10 4.09 22.29 3.00
N HIS A 11 5.35 22.49 2.62
CA HIS A 11 5.71 22.98 1.29
C HIS A 11 5.51 21.88 0.22
N ARG A 12 5.96 20.65 0.51
CA ARG A 12 5.77 19.48 -0.36
C ARG A 12 4.40 18.86 -0.25
N LYS A 13 3.61 19.26 0.76
CA LYS A 13 2.30 18.67 1.10
C LYS A 13 2.41 17.15 1.31
N ALA A 14 3.40 16.73 2.07
CA ALA A 14 3.67 15.33 2.35
C ALA A 14 4.29 15.16 3.74
N PHE A 15 4.12 13.97 4.31
CA PHE A 15 4.89 13.49 5.45
C PHE A 15 6.14 12.81 4.95
N GLU A 16 7.27 13.10 5.60
CA GLU A 16 8.55 12.40 5.42
C GLU A 16 8.67 11.40 6.56
N VAL A 17 8.48 10.12 6.23
CA VAL A 17 8.44 9.02 7.20
C VAL A 17 9.73 8.24 7.10
N LYS A 18 10.51 8.19 8.18
CA LYS A 18 11.77 7.45 8.25
C LYS A 18 11.60 6.17 9.04
N THR A 19 11.99 5.07 8.45
CA THR A 19 12.04 3.77 9.11
C THR A 19 13.49 3.33 9.37
N TYR A 20 13.69 2.13 9.90
CA TYR A 20 15.03 1.56 10.02
C TYR A 20 15.56 1.00 8.69
N LYS A 21 14.70 0.85 7.69
CA LYS A 21 15.04 0.28 6.39
C LYS A 21 15.19 1.36 5.32
N GLU A 22 14.16 2.17 5.13
CA GLU A 22 14.09 3.19 4.09
C GLU A 22 13.35 4.44 4.56
N ASP A 23 13.48 5.52 3.79
CA ASP A 23 12.75 6.78 3.97
C ASP A 23 11.63 6.85 2.92
N TYR A 24 10.42 7.19 3.35
CA TYR A 24 9.23 7.24 2.52
C TYR A 24 8.62 8.65 2.50
N LEU A 25 7.97 8.98 1.39
CA LEU A 25 7.10 10.15 1.28
C LEU A 25 5.65 9.69 1.27
N PHE A 26 4.81 10.32 2.09
CA PHE A 26 3.38 10.05 2.13
C PHE A 26 2.61 11.35 1.93
N PRO A 27 1.90 11.54 0.78
CA PRO A 27 1.22 12.79 0.48
C PRO A 27 0.05 13.07 1.42
N TYR A 28 -0.18 14.33 1.75
CA TYR A 28 -1.35 14.76 2.50
C TYR A 28 -2.67 14.35 1.81
N ALA A 29 -2.71 14.35 0.48
CA ALA A 29 -3.88 13.94 -0.28
C ALA A 29 -4.27 12.46 -0.10
N SER A 30 -3.37 11.63 0.46
CA SER A 30 -3.61 10.21 0.74
C SER A 30 -4.06 9.96 2.18
N THR A 31 -4.32 11.00 2.96
CA THR A 31 -4.85 10.91 4.33
C THR A 31 -6.35 11.15 4.36
N ASP A 32 -7.05 10.57 5.33
CA ASP A 32 -8.50 10.77 5.50
C ASP A 32 -8.82 12.23 5.90
N LEU A 33 -8.00 12.79 6.80
CA LEU A 33 -8.08 14.19 7.20
C LEU A 33 -7.01 14.99 6.45
N VAL A 34 -7.37 15.53 5.28
CA VAL A 34 -6.42 16.16 4.36
C VAL A 34 -5.96 17.52 4.86
N PRO A 35 -4.67 17.72 5.19
CA PRO A 35 -4.12 19.01 5.56
C PRO A 35 -4.17 20.00 4.39
N GLY A 36 -4.59 21.23 4.66
CA GLY A 36 -4.73 22.29 3.67
C GLY A 36 -3.98 23.56 4.04
N ARG A 37 -4.01 24.56 3.13
CA ARG A 37 -3.37 25.86 3.37
C ARG A 37 -4.01 26.61 4.56
N ALA A 38 -5.32 26.51 4.70
CA ALA A 38 -6.08 27.15 5.79
C ALA A 38 -5.97 26.35 7.10
N ASN A 39 -5.75 25.04 7.00
CA ASN A 39 -5.66 24.12 8.14
C ASN A 39 -4.40 23.22 7.99
N PRO A 40 -3.18 23.77 8.17
CA PRO A 40 -1.95 23.04 8.03
C PRO A 40 -1.69 22.10 9.20
N VAL A 41 -0.78 21.16 9.02
CA VAL A 41 -0.22 20.34 10.09
C VAL A 41 0.58 21.25 11.03
N VAL A 42 0.26 21.23 12.31
CA VAL A 42 0.97 21.98 13.36
C VAL A 42 1.83 21.08 14.24
N ASN A 43 1.48 19.79 14.33
CA ASN A 43 2.25 18.80 15.07
C ASN A 43 2.19 17.46 14.36
N VAL A 44 3.26 16.66 14.45
CA VAL A 44 3.33 15.28 14.00
C VAL A 44 4.30 14.50 14.86
N TYR A 45 3.92 13.29 15.26
CA TYR A 45 4.75 12.44 16.10
C TYR A 45 4.53 10.96 15.80
N VAL A 46 5.54 10.15 16.11
CA VAL A 46 5.42 8.69 16.04
C VAL A 46 4.59 8.19 17.21
N ASP A 47 3.59 7.41 16.93
CA ASP A 47 2.67 6.89 17.94
C ASP A 47 3.29 5.70 18.67
N LYS A 48 3.65 5.92 19.93
CA LYS A 48 4.23 4.90 20.80
C LYS A 48 3.20 3.89 21.31
N GLU A 49 1.95 4.31 21.47
CA GLU A 49 0.86 3.45 21.93
C GLU A 49 0.52 2.41 20.87
N LEU A 50 0.68 2.77 19.59
CA LEU A 50 0.58 1.85 18.45
C LEU A 50 1.93 1.15 18.12
N GLY A 51 2.83 1.03 19.09
CA GLY A 51 4.08 0.29 18.94
C GLY A 51 5.09 0.89 17.97
N ASN A 52 5.00 2.19 17.67
CA ASN A 52 5.72 2.90 16.62
C ASN A 52 5.40 2.41 15.19
N GLU A 53 4.25 1.78 14.99
CA GLU A 53 3.77 1.33 13.68
C GLU A 53 2.80 2.30 13.02
N ALA A 54 2.56 3.46 13.67
CA ALA A 54 1.78 4.57 13.15
C ALA A 54 2.42 5.91 13.52
N PHE A 55 1.99 6.96 12.86
CA PHE A 55 2.24 8.34 13.27
C PHE A 55 0.92 9.11 13.33
N THR A 56 0.83 10.04 14.27
CA THR A 56 -0.33 10.90 14.44
C THR A 56 0.07 12.34 14.08
N TYR A 57 -0.81 13.03 13.37
CA TYR A 57 -0.65 14.45 13.06
C TYR A 57 -1.85 15.25 13.53
N VAL A 58 -1.57 16.48 13.94
CA VAL A 58 -2.56 17.43 14.46
C VAL A 58 -2.64 18.63 13.52
N LEU A 59 -3.83 19.01 13.14
CA LEU A 59 -4.09 20.19 12.32
C LEU A 59 -4.27 21.46 13.20
N LYS A 60 -4.16 22.62 12.56
CA LYS A 60 -4.38 23.91 13.23
C LYS A 60 -5.77 24.03 13.87
N SER A 61 -6.77 23.34 13.34
CA SER A 61 -8.13 23.26 13.92
C SER A 61 -8.19 22.52 15.26
N GLY A 62 -7.16 21.73 15.58
CA GLY A 62 -7.15 20.82 16.71
C GLY A 62 -7.57 19.38 16.36
N ASP A 63 -8.06 19.17 15.14
CA ASP A 63 -8.38 17.82 14.67
C ASP A 63 -7.10 17.00 14.48
N GLU A 64 -7.16 15.72 14.81
CA GLU A 64 -6.05 14.80 14.65
C GLU A 64 -6.44 13.52 13.90
N ASN A 65 -5.48 12.90 13.26
CA ASN A 65 -5.65 11.61 12.62
C ASN A 65 -4.32 10.83 12.64
N SER A 66 -4.44 9.50 12.66
CA SER A 66 -3.30 8.58 12.67
C SER A 66 -3.18 7.85 11.35
N VAL A 67 -1.95 7.67 10.90
CA VAL A 67 -1.61 6.92 9.68
C VAL A 67 -0.75 5.74 10.05
N HIS A 68 -1.22 4.52 9.76
CA HIS A 68 -0.46 3.31 9.96
C HIS A 68 0.63 3.17 8.90
N ILE A 69 1.76 2.56 9.27
CA ILE A 69 2.89 2.36 8.36
C ILE A 69 2.52 1.59 7.09
N ASP A 70 1.57 0.67 7.17
CA ASP A 70 1.11 -0.12 6.03
C ASP A 70 0.55 0.76 4.90
N SER A 71 -0.19 1.83 5.23
CA SER A 71 -0.68 2.80 4.25
C SER A 71 0.47 3.52 3.53
N VAL A 72 1.55 3.82 4.26
CA VAL A 72 2.76 4.43 3.70
C VAL A 72 3.47 3.46 2.76
N LEU A 73 3.63 2.21 3.17
CA LEU A 73 4.29 1.15 2.38
C LEU A 73 3.47 0.83 1.12
N GLU A 74 2.15 0.73 1.25
CA GLU A 74 1.27 0.49 0.13
C GLU A 74 1.31 1.63 -0.89
N TYR A 75 1.27 2.89 -0.44
CA TYR A 75 1.38 4.05 -1.31
C TYR A 75 2.69 4.04 -2.10
N ASN A 76 3.81 3.75 -1.43
CA ASN A 76 5.14 3.72 -2.04
C ASN A 76 5.41 2.44 -2.83
N LYS A 77 4.49 1.45 -2.78
CA LYS A 77 4.66 0.12 -3.39
C LYS A 77 5.95 -0.56 -2.92
N ASP A 78 6.18 -0.54 -1.60
CA ASP A 78 7.32 -1.23 -0.99
C ASP A 78 7.33 -2.72 -1.41
N PRO A 79 8.43 -3.24 -1.97
CA PRO A 79 8.43 -4.60 -2.56
C PRO A 79 8.14 -5.71 -1.55
N ASP A 80 8.66 -5.59 -0.32
CA ASP A 80 8.47 -6.61 0.70
C ASP A 80 7.04 -6.60 1.21
N TYR A 81 6.48 -5.41 1.45
CA TYR A 81 5.09 -5.24 1.83
C TYR A 81 4.14 -5.77 0.74
N MET A 82 4.39 -5.41 -0.53
CA MET A 82 3.58 -5.89 -1.65
C MET A 82 3.63 -7.41 -1.80
N ARG A 83 4.78 -8.04 -1.53
CA ARG A 83 4.91 -9.50 -1.50
C ARG A 83 4.07 -10.12 -0.39
N GLU A 84 4.14 -9.57 0.83
CA GLU A 84 3.37 -10.06 1.97
C GLU A 84 1.87 -9.89 1.76
N LEU A 85 1.44 -8.75 1.21
CA LEU A 85 0.06 -8.49 0.83
C LEU A 85 -0.44 -9.48 -0.22
N LEU A 86 0.36 -9.79 -1.25
CA LEU A 86 0.02 -10.79 -2.26
C LEU A 86 -0.19 -12.17 -1.63
N VAL A 87 0.73 -12.62 -0.78
CA VAL A 87 0.63 -13.91 -0.08
C VAL A 87 -0.62 -13.96 0.80
N TYR A 88 -0.91 -12.90 1.53
CA TYR A 88 -2.14 -12.77 2.32
C TYR A 88 -3.40 -12.90 1.45
N LEU A 89 -3.49 -12.14 0.35
CA LEU A 89 -4.63 -12.21 -0.56
C LEU A 89 -4.80 -13.62 -1.17
N MET A 90 -3.70 -14.26 -1.56
CA MET A 90 -3.74 -15.63 -2.05
C MET A 90 -4.23 -16.63 -0.99
N SER A 91 -3.88 -16.44 0.28
CA SER A 91 -4.36 -17.30 1.37
C SER A 91 -5.87 -17.15 1.61
N VAL A 92 -6.38 -15.92 1.51
CA VAL A 92 -7.82 -15.62 1.60
C VAL A 92 -8.58 -16.31 0.45
N GLU A 93 -8.11 -16.13 -0.79
CA GLU A 93 -8.72 -16.77 -1.96
C GLU A 93 -8.59 -18.29 -1.93
N ALA A 94 -7.47 -18.84 -1.44
CA ALA A 94 -7.29 -20.27 -1.25
C ALA A 94 -8.30 -20.87 -0.26
N LYS A 95 -8.57 -20.19 0.86
CA LYS A 95 -9.63 -20.61 1.80
C LYS A 95 -11.01 -20.64 1.14
N LYS A 96 -11.31 -19.64 0.32
CA LYS A 96 -12.56 -19.56 -0.41
C LYS A 96 -12.67 -20.70 -1.42
N ALA A 97 -11.63 -20.91 -2.25
CA ALA A 97 -11.58 -21.98 -3.23
C ALA A 97 -11.72 -23.38 -2.59
N VAL A 98 -11.08 -23.63 -1.44
CA VAL A 98 -11.24 -24.90 -0.70
C VAL A 98 -12.69 -25.13 -0.26
N ARG A 99 -13.41 -24.08 0.16
CA ARG A 99 -14.83 -24.19 0.53
C ARG A 99 -15.73 -24.44 -0.69
N GLU A 100 -15.44 -23.77 -1.82
CA GLU A 100 -16.23 -23.86 -3.04
C GLU A 100 -16.01 -25.18 -3.81
N ALA A 101 -14.82 -25.75 -3.74
CA ALA A 101 -14.48 -27.00 -4.45
C ALA A 101 -15.30 -28.22 -4.01
N GLY A 102 -15.90 -28.19 -2.82
CA GLY A 102 -16.78 -29.27 -2.34
C GLY A 102 -16.08 -30.61 -2.10
N ILE A 103 -14.75 -30.66 -2.14
CA ILE A 103 -13.94 -31.87 -1.88
C ILE A 103 -13.39 -31.89 -0.46
N SER A 104 -13.19 -33.07 0.11
CA SER A 104 -12.70 -33.19 1.47
C SER A 104 -11.25 -32.75 1.59
N GLN A 105 -10.84 -32.25 2.78
CA GLN A 105 -9.45 -31.91 3.05
C GLN A 105 -8.51 -33.09 2.84
N ARG A 106 -8.94 -34.33 3.14
CA ARG A 106 -8.15 -35.55 2.92
C ARG A 106 -7.85 -35.74 1.43
N GLU A 107 -8.83 -35.47 0.56
CA GLU A 107 -8.67 -35.56 -0.88
C GLU A 107 -7.75 -34.46 -1.40
N ILE A 108 -7.86 -33.22 -0.90
CA ILE A 108 -6.92 -32.14 -1.24
C ILE A 108 -5.48 -32.52 -0.88
N ILE A 109 -5.28 -33.02 0.34
CA ILE A 109 -3.95 -33.47 0.80
C ILE A 109 -3.39 -34.57 -0.10
N ARG A 110 -4.22 -35.53 -0.49
CA ARG A 110 -3.84 -36.62 -1.39
C ARG A 110 -3.42 -36.10 -2.76
N ARG A 111 -4.20 -35.23 -3.37
CA ARG A 111 -3.93 -34.66 -4.70
C ARG A 111 -2.71 -33.75 -4.70
N LEU A 112 -2.53 -32.96 -3.65
CA LEU A 112 -1.35 -32.10 -3.49
C LEU A 112 -0.06 -32.86 -3.16
N GLY A 113 -0.17 -34.11 -2.70
CA GLY A 113 1.00 -34.86 -2.19
C GLY A 113 1.62 -34.20 -0.94
N THR A 114 0.78 -33.65 -0.04
CA THR A 114 1.22 -32.86 1.12
C THR A 114 0.72 -33.45 2.43
N SER A 115 0.99 -32.79 3.56
CA SER A 115 0.47 -33.18 4.88
C SER A 115 -0.64 -32.22 5.33
N ALA A 116 -1.45 -32.67 6.31
CA ALA A 116 -2.48 -31.83 6.91
C ALA A 116 -1.90 -30.55 7.54
N SER A 117 -0.74 -30.64 8.17
CA SER A 117 -0.05 -29.49 8.77
C SER A 117 0.46 -28.51 7.71
N GLN A 118 0.93 -28.99 6.57
CA GLN A 118 1.35 -28.14 5.45
C GLN A 118 0.17 -27.44 4.81
N LEU A 119 -0.95 -28.15 4.58
CA LEU A 119 -2.18 -27.52 4.09
C LEU A 119 -2.70 -26.44 5.06
N SER A 120 -2.69 -26.73 6.38
CA SER A 120 -3.08 -25.74 7.39
C SER A 120 -2.21 -24.50 7.36
N ARG A 121 -0.89 -24.64 7.20
CA ARG A 121 0.05 -23.49 7.07
C ARG A 121 -0.17 -22.71 5.77
N LEU A 122 -0.49 -23.40 4.68
CA LEU A 122 -0.79 -22.78 3.40
C LEU A 122 -2.05 -21.90 3.48
N LEU A 123 -3.02 -22.33 4.27
CA LEU A 123 -4.29 -21.60 4.47
C LEU A 123 -4.24 -20.60 5.64
N ASP A 124 -3.12 -20.47 6.35
CA ASP A 124 -2.98 -19.52 7.44
C ASP A 124 -2.62 -18.12 6.90
N GLU A 125 -3.56 -17.19 7.02
CA GLU A 125 -3.40 -15.79 6.57
C GLU A 125 -2.25 -15.05 7.27
N LYS A 126 -1.85 -15.50 8.47
CA LYS A 126 -0.73 -14.91 9.20
C LYS A 126 0.63 -15.41 8.70
N ASN A 127 0.64 -16.46 7.88
CA ASN A 127 1.86 -17.05 7.35
C ASN A 127 2.27 -16.42 6.02
N THR A 128 2.92 -15.28 6.06
CA THR A 128 3.43 -14.57 4.87
C THR A 128 4.70 -15.19 4.26
N LYS A 129 5.20 -16.31 4.81
CA LYS A 129 6.39 -17.02 4.30
C LYS A 129 6.08 -18.07 3.23
N THR A 130 4.81 -18.32 2.95
CA THR A 130 4.37 -19.26 1.93
C THR A 130 4.78 -18.78 0.53
N SER A 131 5.20 -19.71 -0.34
CA SER A 131 5.53 -19.38 -1.71
C SER A 131 4.29 -19.34 -2.61
N VAL A 132 4.32 -18.48 -3.61
CA VAL A 132 3.26 -18.38 -4.64
C VAL A 132 3.04 -19.72 -5.36
N ASP A 133 4.10 -20.49 -5.61
CA ASP A 133 4.03 -21.82 -6.24
C ASP A 133 3.09 -22.78 -5.50
N GLN A 134 3.11 -22.76 -4.15
CA GLN A 134 2.23 -23.63 -3.37
C GLN A 134 0.75 -23.26 -3.54
N PHE A 135 0.43 -21.99 -3.65
CA PHE A 135 -0.94 -21.55 -3.95
C PHE A 135 -1.38 -21.93 -5.36
N LEU A 136 -0.51 -21.75 -6.35
CA LEU A 136 -0.80 -22.15 -7.74
C LEU A 136 -1.10 -23.64 -7.85
N ARG A 137 -0.33 -24.49 -7.17
CA ARG A 137 -0.59 -25.94 -7.09
C ARG A 137 -1.92 -26.24 -6.40
N LEU A 138 -2.25 -25.55 -5.32
CA LEU A 138 -3.53 -25.73 -4.65
C LEU A 138 -4.70 -25.34 -5.57
N PHE A 139 -4.66 -24.19 -6.20
CA PHE A 139 -5.70 -23.76 -7.13
C PHE A 139 -5.86 -24.75 -8.30
N HIS A 140 -4.77 -25.23 -8.87
CA HIS A 140 -4.82 -26.24 -9.92
C HIS A 140 -5.51 -27.54 -9.47
N VAL A 141 -5.20 -28.04 -8.27
CA VAL A 141 -5.80 -29.26 -7.70
C VAL A 141 -7.30 -29.09 -7.41
N LEU A 142 -7.72 -27.85 -7.17
CA LEU A 142 -9.11 -27.47 -6.92
C LEU A 142 -9.88 -27.11 -8.20
N ASP A 143 -9.26 -27.24 -9.38
CA ASP A 143 -9.83 -26.87 -10.69
C ASP A 143 -10.14 -25.36 -10.84
N PHE A 144 -9.35 -24.50 -10.18
CA PHE A 144 -9.43 -23.05 -10.32
C PHE A 144 -8.36 -22.51 -11.26
N GLU A 145 -8.74 -21.58 -12.12
CA GLU A 145 -7.82 -20.83 -12.99
C GLU A 145 -7.33 -19.56 -12.28
N VAL A 146 -6.00 -19.33 -12.29
CA VAL A 146 -5.41 -18.10 -11.78
C VAL A 146 -5.01 -17.21 -12.95
N LYS A 147 -5.57 -15.99 -13.01
CA LYS A 147 -5.21 -14.97 -13.99
C LYS A 147 -4.30 -13.93 -13.36
N PHE A 148 -3.24 -13.57 -14.05
CA PHE A 148 -2.24 -12.63 -13.60
C PHE A 148 -2.10 -11.47 -14.60
N THR A 149 -2.19 -10.24 -14.10
CA THR A 149 -2.07 -9.04 -14.92
C THR A 149 -0.94 -8.17 -14.43
N VAL A 150 -0.07 -7.73 -15.33
CA VAL A 150 0.99 -6.76 -15.05
C VAL A 150 0.69 -5.47 -15.81
N SER A 151 0.67 -4.35 -15.10
CA SER A 151 0.50 -3.03 -15.70
C SER A 151 1.72 -2.15 -15.40
N LYS A 152 2.02 -1.21 -16.31
CA LYS A 152 3.06 -0.22 -16.05
C LYS A 152 2.62 0.70 -14.92
N LYS A 153 3.52 0.97 -13.97
CA LYS A 153 3.28 1.92 -12.89
C LYS A 153 3.04 3.31 -13.48
N GLU A 154 1.89 3.92 -13.19
CA GLU A 154 1.65 5.32 -13.54
C GLU A 154 2.56 6.19 -12.67
N THR A 155 3.50 6.89 -13.32
CA THR A 155 4.28 7.92 -12.65
C THR A 155 3.40 9.15 -12.51
N HIS A 156 2.97 9.48 -11.29
CA HIS A 156 2.37 10.78 -10.98
C HIS A 156 3.43 11.87 -11.14
N THR A 157 3.73 12.21 -12.38
CA THR A 157 4.51 13.39 -12.71
C THR A 157 3.60 14.57 -12.41
N SER A 158 3.84 15.25 -11.30
CA SER A 158 3.17 16.52 -11.00
C SER A 158 3.41 17.48 -12.17
N ASN A 159 2.34 17.75 -12.90
CA ASN A 159 2.31 18.64 -14.09
C ASN A 159 2.69 20.07 -13.69
N ARG A 160 3.99 20.38 -13.75
CA ARG A 160 4.59 21.71 -13.48
C ARG A 160 4.98 22.46 -14.74
N GLN A 161 4.47 22.06 -15.93
CA GLN A 161 4.84 22.71 -17.20
C GLN A 161 3.63 23.09 -18.06
N SER A 162 2.73 23.94 -17.59
CA SER A 162 1.78 24.60 -18.51
C SER A 162 1.36 26.03 -18.13
N ARG A 163 2.20 26.76 -17.37
CA ARG A 163 1.91 28.18 -17.07
C ARG A 163 3.04 29.16 -17.44
N ARG A 164 3.86 28.84 -18.45
CA ARG A 164 4.92 29.76 -18.93
C ARG A 164 4.88 30.14 -20.42
N SER A 165 3.85 29.78 -21.15
CA SER A 165 3.75 30.12 -22.57
C SER A 165 2.70 31.16 -22.98
N ASP A 166 1.88 31.69 -22.05
CA ASP A 166 0.81 32.65 -22.42
C ASP A 166 1.07 34.10 -22.01
N LYS A 167 2.32 34.53 -21.90
CA LYS A 167 2.66 35.94 -21.67
C LYS A 167 3.66 36.57 -22.67
N ARG A 168 3.65 36.12 -23.91
CA ARG A 168 4.43 36.79 -24.99
C ARG A 168 3.71 36.77 -26.32
N SER A 169 2.55 37.41 -26.39
CA SER A 169 2.01 37.92 -27.69
C SER A 169 0.84 38.87 -27.45
N ALA A 170 1.12 40.00 -26.82
CA ALA A 170 0.27 41.15 -26.85
C ALA A 170 1.18 42.38 -26.74
N GLY A 171 1.69 42.80 -27.87
CA GLY A 171 2.52 44.00 -27.97
C GLY A 171 2.84 44.37 -29.39
N SER A 172 2.13 45.36 -29.87
CA SER A 172 2.43 46.25 -31.01
C SER A 172 2.20 45.72 -32.43
N LEU A 173 1.18 46.34 -33.07
CA LEU A 173 1.47 47.27 -34.18
C LEU A 173 0.21 48.06 -34.51
N GLN A 174 0.21 49.35 -34.15
CA GLN A 174 -0.50 50.41 -34.77
C GLN A 174 0.58 51.34 -35.37
N VAL A 175 0.56 51.58 -36.64
CA VAL A 175 0.86 52.85 -37.35
C VAL A 175 0.75 52.62 -38.84
N ALA A 176 -0.04 53.34 -39.44
CA ALA A 176 -0.27 54.19 -40.58
C ALA A 176 -1.36 53.75 -41.51
#